data_2acf280e0f39c974b3656d04a2112072
#
_entry.id   2acf280e0f39c974b3656d04a2112072
#
_cell.length_a   1.000
_cell.length_b   1.000
_cell.length_c   1.000
_cell.angle_alpha   90.00
_cell.angle_beta   90.00
_cell.angle_gamma   90.00
#
_symmetry.space_group_name_H-M   'P 1'
#
loop_
_entity.id
_entity.type
_entity.pdbx_description
1 polymer ?
#
loop_
_entity_poly.entity_id
_entity_poly.type
_entity_poly.pdbx_seq_one_letter_code
_entity_poly.pdbx_strand_id
1 'polypeptide(L)'
;GDDDVLAQRAAPQGQLDEPVVLEAVAAQQRVGVHALRAISACAGLLLVLFTGKIWLDSAVAIIFSGLLVFTGYRIIRSSLAGIMDEADRELLEKIVARLNQERRPQWVDLHNLRIIKYGSILHMDCHLTVPWYLNVHEAHREIDELSRIVREEFGGSVEMFVHSDGCLDFSCRICSITSCPERKNPFEHKVEWTVENISMDTKHGSH
;
A
#
# COMPACT_ATOMS: atom_id res chain seq x y z
N GLY A 1 3.83 36.00 37.34
CA GLY A 1 3.66 36.19 35.95
C GLY A 1 4.42 35.14 35.21
N ASP A 2 3.84 34.09 34.64
CA ASP A 2 4.39 33.23 33.59
C ASP A 2 3.61 31.89 33.45
N ASP A 3 2.29 31.97 33.63
CA ASP A 3 1.42 30.77 33.54
C ASP A 3 0.43 30.77 32.35
N ASP A 4 0.72 31.52 31.25
CA ASP A 4 -0.24 31.72 30.18
C ASP A 4 0.17 31.13 28.82
N VAL A 5 1.03 30.11 28.73
CA VAL A 5 1.51 29.56 27.45
C VAL A 5 1.02 28.12 27.12
N LEU A 6 0.16 27.50 27.90
CA LEU A 6 -0.25 26.11 27.67
C LEU A 6 -1.74 25.91 27.42
N ALA A 7 -2.36 26.77 26.62
CA ALA A 7 -3.75 26.56 26.20
C ALA A 7 -4.00 26.74 24.70
N GLN A 8 -3.14 26.18 23.85
CA GLN A 8 -3.56 25.89 22.48
C GLN A 8 -4.19 24.49 22.46
N ARG A 9 -5.48 24.45 22.77
CA ARG A 9 -6.32 23.27 22.52
C ARG A 9 -6.34 23.00 21.01
N ALA A 10 -5.68 21.92 20.61
CA ALA A 10 -5.93 21.32 19.31
C ALA A 10 -7.43 21.02 19.22
N ALA A 11 -8.10 21.58 18.21
CA ALA A 11 -9.47 21.24 17.87
C ALA A 11 -9.51 19.72 17.58
N PRO A 12 -10.55 18.99 18.03
CA PRO A 12 -10.67 17.60 17.68
C PRO A 12 -10.82 17.50 16.15
N GLN A 13 -9.85 16.94 15.47
CA GLN A 13 -10.00 16.49 14.11
C GLN A 13 -11.11 15.45 14.15
N GLY A 14 -12.22 15.76 13.47
CA GLY A 14 -13.38 14.87 13.40
C GLY A 14 -12.99 13.55 12.75
N GLN A 15 -12.56 12.64 13.58
CA GLN A 15 -12.43 11.24 13.26
C GLN A 15 -13.86 10.74 13.10
N LEU A 16 -14.33 10.64 11.86
CA LEU A 16 -15.58 9.95 11.57
C LEU A 16 -15.35 8.51 12.04
N ASP A 17 -16.09 8.10 13.06
CA ASP A 17 -15.99 6.76 13.63
C ASP A 17 -16.09 5.72 12.50
N GLU A 18 -15.07 4.90 12.32
CA GLU A 18 -14.99 3.85 11.28
C GLU A 18 -16.28 3.02 11.15
N PRO A 19 -16.98 2.65 12.24
CA PRO A 19 -18.25 1.92 12.13
C PRO A 19 -19.34 2.72 11.43
N VAL A 20 -19.39 4.02 11.61
CA VAL A 20 -20.42 4.90 10.99
C VAL A 20 -20.19 5.00 9.46
N VAL A 21 -18.96 5.06 9.03
CA VAL A 21 -18.62 5.08 7.59
C VAL A 21 -18.95 3.74 6.93
N LEU A 22 -18.64 2.62 7.59
CA LEU A 22 -18.95 1.28 7.09
C LEU A 22 -20.47 1.05 7.02
N GLU A 23 -21.23 1.49 8.01
CA GLU A 23 -22.69 1.43 7.98
C GLU A 23 -23.29 2.31 6.89
N ALA A 24 -22.79 3.52 6.68
CA ALA A 24 -23.22 4.41 5.62
C ALA A 24 -22.97 3.81 4.22
N VAL A 25 -21.80 3.24 4.00
CA VAL A 25 -21.45 2.55 2.74
C VAL A 25 -22.34 1.32 2.52
N ALA A 26 -22.56 0.51 3.56
CA ALA A 26 -23.45 -0.64 3.49
C ALA A 26 -24.91 -0.25 3.25
N ALA A 27 -25.37 0.85 3.85
CA ALA A 27 -26.71 1.40 3.61
C ALA A 27 -26.86 1.90 2.17
N GLN A 28 -25.86 2.60 1.65
CA GLN A 28 -25.85 3.10 0.27
C GLN A 28 -25.85 1.96 -0.76
N GLN A 29 -25.12 0.88 -0.51
CA GLN A 29 -25.14 -0.32 -1.36
C GLN A 29 -26.49 -1.01 -1.33
N ARG A 30 -27.16 -1.12 -0.16
CA ARG A 30 -28.52 -1.69 -0.05
C ARG A 30 -29.54 -0.88 -0.84
N VAL A 31 -29.51 0.44 -0.74
CA VAL A 31 -30.39 1.33 -1.50
C VAL A 31 -30.20 1.15 -3.01
N GLY A 32 -28.95 1.06 -3.48
CA GLY A 32 -28.65 0.82 -4.89
C GLY A 32 -29.21 -0.50 -5.42
N VAL A 33 -29.09 -1.59 -4.67
CA VAL A 33 -29.61 -2.91 -5.05
C VAL A 33 -31.14 -2.92 -5.10
N HIS A 34 -31.81 -2.28 -4.13
CA HIS A 34 -33.27 -2.19 -4.13
C HIS A 34 -33.79 -1.30 -5.26
N ALA A 35 -33.12 -0.20 -5.58
CA ALA A 35 -33.46 0.66 -6.70
C ALA A 35 -33.32 -0.08 -8.05
N LEU A 36 -32.24 -0.83 -8.24
CA LEU A 36 -32.04 -1.63 -9.46
C LEU A 36 -33.12 -2.70 -9.63
N ARG A 37 -33.48 -3.38 -8.54
CA ARG A 37 -34.57 -4.39 -8.57
C ARG A 37 -35.90 -3.75 -8.93
N ALA A 38 -36.24 -2.60 -8.36
CA ALA A 38 -37.46 -1.88 -8.69
C ALA A 38 -37.49 -1.42 -10.15
N ILE A 39 -36.39 -0.86 -10.65
CA ILE A 39 -36.27 -0.42 -12.04
C ILE A 39 -36.41 -1.60 -13.01
N SER A 40 -35.78 -2.74 -12.74
CA SER A 40 -35.87 -3.92 -13.61
C SER A 40 -37.26 -4.51 -13.66
N ALA A 41 -37.96 -4.57 -12.50
CA ALA A 41 -39.33 -5.03 -12.43
C ALA A 41 -40.29 -4.11 -13.20
N CYS A 42 -40.17 -2.80 -13.04
CA CYS A 42 -40.92 -1.80 -13.78
C CYS A 42 -40.68 -1.87 -15.29
N ALA A 43 -39.41 -2.00 -15.71
CA ALA A 43 -39.04 -2.11 -17.13
C ALA A 43 -39.59 -3.39 -17.77
N GLY A 44 -39.50 -4.53 -17.06
CA GLY A 44 -40.11 -5.79 -17.54
C GLY A 44 -41.62 -5.69 -17.70
N LEU A 45 -42.29 -5.13 -16.72
CA LEU A 45 -43.77 -4.96 -16.75
C LEU A 45 -44.20 -4.02 -17.89
N LEU A 46 -43.53 -2.90 -18.09
CA LEU A 46 -43.80 -1.98 -19.19
C LEU A 46 -43.58 -2.62 -20.54
N LEU A 47 -42.48 -3.39 -20.73
CA LEU A 47 -42.22 -4.11 -21.97
C LEU A 47 -43.29 -5.14 -22.27
N VAL A 48 -43.78 -5.89 -21.30
CA VAL A 48 -44.88 -6.85 -21.48
C VAL A 48 -46.17 -6.13 -21.83
N LEU A 49 -46.49 -5.02 -21.16
CA LEU A 49 -47.70 -4.24 -21.45
C LEU A 49 -47.74 -3.64 -22.85
N PHE A 50 -46.60 -3.13 -23.34
CA PHE A 50 -46.50 -2.54 -24.68
C PHE A 50 -46.41 -3.54 -25.80
N THR A 51 -45.78 -4.71 -25.57
CA THR A 51 -45.55 -5.70 -26.65
C THR A 51 -46.49 -6.89 -26.60
N GLY A 52 -47.17 -7.13 -25.49
CA GLY A 52 -48.00 -8.31 -25.28
C GLY A 52 -47.26 -9.63 -25.19
N LYS A 53 -45.91 -9.60 -25.18
CA LYS A 53 -45.06 -10.80 -25.24
C LYS A 53 -44.53 -11.14 -23.84
N ILE A 54 -45.09 -12.15 -23.22
CA ILE A 54 -44.75 -12.59 -21.83
C ILE A 54 -43.27 -13.03 -21.71
N TRP A 55 -42.66 -13.58 -22.75
CA TRP A 55 -41.25 -14.03 -22.70
C TRP A 55 -40.23 -12.89 -22.48
N LEU A 56 -40.60 -11.64 -22.79
CA LEU A 56 -39.74 -10.46 -22.57
C LEU A 56 -39.44 -10.22 -21.09
N ASP A 57 -40.37 -10.49 -20.19
CA ASP A 57 -40.15 -10.39 -18.76
C ASP A 57 -39.03 -11.34 -18.29
N SER A 58 -39.09 -12.60 -18.74
CA SER A 58 -38.06 -13.59 -18.44
C SER A 58 -36.71 -13.21 -19.04
N ALA A 59 -36.68 -12.66 -20.25
CA ALA A 59 -35.45 -12.22 -20.91
C ALA A 59 -34.79 -11.06 -20.14
N VAL A 60 -35.57 -10.06 -19.74
CA VAL A 60 -35.11 -8.93 -18.93
C VAL A 60 -34.59 -9.42 -17.57
N ALA A 61 -35.31 -10.33 -16.90
CA ALA A 61 -34.88 -10.91 -15.63
C ALA A 61 -33.52 -11.65 -15.76
N ILE A 62 -33.31 -12.41 -16.82
CA ILE A 62 -32.04 -13.12 -17.06
C ILE A 62 -30.89 -12.14 -17.30
N ILE A 63 -31.11 -11.07 -18.07
CA ILE A 63 -30.09 -10.06 -18.36
C ILE A 63 -29.68 -9.35 -17.04
N PHE A 64 -30.63 -8.91 -16.23
CA PHE A 64 -30.33 -8.25 -14.96
C PHE A 64 -29.70 -9.21 -13.95
N SER A 65 -30.11 -10.47 -13.91
CA SER A 65 -29.47 -11.49 -13.07
C SER A 65 -28.01 -11.70 -13.47
N GLY A 66 -27.73 -11.79 -14.74
CA GLY A 66 -26.36 -11.88 -15.27
C GLY A 66 -25.50 -10.66 -14.90
N LEU A 67 -26.08 -9.46 -15.01
CA LEU A 67 -25.39 -8.22 -14.62
C LEU A 67 -25.09 -8.18 -13.10
N LEU A 68 -26.02 -8.65 -12.26
CA LEU A 68 -25.81 -8.74 -10.83
C LEU A 68 -24.72 -9.74 -10.46
N VAL A 69 -24.72 -10.92 -11.08
CA VAL A 69 -23.68 -11.93 -10.87
C VAL A 69 -22.32 -11.40 -11.29
N PHE A 70 -22.23 -10.77 -12.46
CA PHE A 70 -20.98 -10.16 -12.95
C PHE A 70 -20.46 -9.08 -12.00
N THR A 71 -21.34 -8.20 -11.55
CA THR A 71 -20.99 -7.12 -10.60
C THR A 71 -20.54 -7.69 -9.25
N GLY A 72 -21.27 -8.68 -8.74
CA GLY A 72 -20.92 -9.38 -7.49
C GLY A 72 -19.57 -10.07 -7.57
N TYR A 73 -19.30 -10.78 -8.66
CA TYR A 73 -18.00 -11.40 -8.92
C TYR A 73 -16.87 -10.37 -8.96
N ARG A 74 -17.08 -9.24 -9.65
CA ARG A 74 -16.09 -8.16 -9.73
C ARG A 74 -15.78 -7.54 -8.35
N ILE A 75 -16.81 -7.34 -7.52
CA ILE A 75 -16.63 -6.82 -6.16
C ILE A 75 -15.85 -7.82 -5.30
N ILE A 76 -16.24 -9.10 -5.33
CA ILE A 76 -15.56 -10.15 -4.56
C ILE A 76 -14.09 -10.25 -4.99
N ARG A 77 -13.82 -10.29 -6.29
CA ARG A 77 -12.45 -10.34 -6.81
C ARG A 77 -11.62 -9.13 -6.37
N SER A 78 -12.19 -7.92 -6.46
CA SER A 78 -11.51 -6.69 -6.02
C SER A 78 -11.25 -6.68 -4.52
N SER A 79 -12.19 -7.19 -3.71
CA SER A 79 -12.01 -7.29 -2.26
C SER A 79 -10.96 -8.33 -1.88
N LEU A 80 -10.94 -9.48 -2.57
CA LEU A 80 -9.94 -10.52 -2.35
C LEU A 80 -8.53 -10.08 -2.80
N ALA A 81 -8.42 -9.37 -3.94
CA ALA A 81 -7.14 -8.83 -4.39
C ALA A 81 -6.54 -7.83 -3.38
N GLY A 82 -7.39 -7.07 -2.70
CA GLY A 82 -6.96 -6.16 -1.62
C GLY A 82 -6.52 -6.87 -0.33
N ILE A 83 -6.93 -8.13 -0.13
CA ILE A 83 -6.56 -8.94 1.05
C ILE A 83 -5.36 -9.85 0.73
N MET A 84 -5.19 -10.27 -0.52
CA MET A 84 -4.19 -11.25 -0.97
C MET A 84 -2.88 -10.61 -1.43
N ASP A 85 -2.39 -9.58 -0.76
CA ASP A 85 -1.01 -9.06 -0.92
C ASP A 85 -0.52 -9.05 -2.38
N GLU A 86 -1.42 -8.75 -3.32
CA GLU A 86 -1.05 -8.51 -4.70
C GLU A 86 -0.38 -7.12 -4.71
N ALA A 87 0.92 -7.12 -4.40
CA ALA A 87 1.75 -5.93 -4.44
C ALA A 87 1.48 -5.23 -5.77
N ASP A 88 1.03 -3.98 -5.70
CA ASP A 88 0.87 -3.17 -6.91
C ASP A 88 2.25 -3.01 -7.54
N ARG A 89 2.54 -3.87 -8.54
CA ARG A 89 3.86 -3.95 -9.17
C ARG A 89 4.31 -2.61 -9.74
N GLU A 90 3.39 -1.83 -10.29
CA GLU A 90 3.69 -0.50 -10.81
C GLU A 90 4.14 0.45 -9.69
N LEU A 91 3.51 0.32 -8.52
CA LEU A 91 3.85 1.08 -7.33
C LEU A 91 5.25 0.72 -6.82
N LEU A 92 5.54 -0.59 -6.75
CA LEU A 92 6.87 -1.09 -6.37
C LEU A 92 7.96 -0.62 -7.34
N GLU A 93 7.72 -0.69 -8.64
CA GLU A 93 8.66 -0.23 -9.66
C GLU A 93 8.98 1.27 -9.51
N LYS A 94 7.99 2.11 -9.23
CA LYS A 94 8.17 3.55 -8.97
C LYS A 94 9.01 3.80 -7.71
N ILE A 95 8.70 3.09 -6.61
CA ILE A 95 9.46 3.21 -5.36
C ILE A 95 10.92 2.80 -5.58
N VAL A 96 11.14 1.65 -6.19
CA VAL A 96 12.49 1.12 -6.44
C VAL A 96 13.31 2.09 -7.28
N ALA A 97 12.75 2.61 -8.36
CA ALA A 97 13.41 3.60 -9.21
C ALA A 97 13.80 4.85 -8.42
N ARG A 98 12.89 5.38 -7.60
CA ARG A 98 13.12 6.55 -6.77
C ARG A 98 14.20 6.30 -5.71
N LEU A 99 14.15 5.17 -5.02
CA LEU A 99 15.13 4.79 -4.00
C LEU A 99 16.53 4.57 -4.59
N ASN A 100 16.65 4.00 -5.79
CA ASN A 100 17.94 3.88 -6.48
C ASN A 100 18.55 5.24 -6.84
N GLN A 101 17.71 6.21 -7.26
CA GLN A 101 18.17 7.56 -7.61
C GLN A 101 18.69 8.32 -6.39
N GLU A 102 18.03 8.19 -5.25
CA GLU A 102 18.38 8.92 -4.02
C GLU A 102 19.12 8.07 -2.99
N ARG A 103 19.61 6.89 -3.39
CA ARG A 103 20.29 5.94 -2.50
C ARG A 103 21.51 6.57 -1.82
N ARG A 104 21.47 6.60 -0.50
CA ARG A 104 22.54 7.14 0.35
C ARG A 104 23.64 6.11 0.60
N PRO A 105 24.90 6.53 0.84
CA PRO A 105 25.99 5.61 1.13
C PRO A 105 25.77 4.72 2.36
N GLN A 106 25.02 5.23 3.38
CA GLN A 106 24.69 4.49 4.59
C GLN A 106 23.61 3.41 4.36
N TRP A 107 22.90 3.44 3.24
CA TRP A 107 21.91 2.41 2.89
C TRP A 107 22.64 1.26 2.19
N VAL A 108 23.22 0.40 3.02
CA VAL A 108 24.04 -0.73 2.55
C VAL A 108 23.19 -1.69 1.75
N ASP A 109 22.04 -2.06 2.31
CA ASP A 109 21.11 -3.00 1.70
C ASP A 109 19.67 -2.67 2.04
N LEU A 110 18.75 -3.00 1.13
CA LEU A 110 17.31 -2.97 1.33
C LEU A 110 16.75 -4.32 0.90
N HIS A 111 15.95 -4.95 1.76
CA HIS A 111 15.33 -6.24 1.49
C HIS A 111 14.00 -6.38 2.22
N ASN A 112 13.26 -7.44 1.93
CA ASN A 112 11.93 -7.72 2.49
C ASN A 112 10.95 -6.55 2.32
N LEU A 113 11.03 -5.84 1.18
CA LEU A 113 10.10 -4.76 0.88
C LEU A 113 8.73 -5.33 0.53
N ARG A 114 7.72 -4.92 1.28
CA ARG A 114 6.31 -5.27 1.07
C ARG A 114 5.47 -4.01 1.07
N ILE A 115 4.49 -3.97 0.20
CA ILE A 115 3.50 -2.90 0.14
C ILE A 115 2.12 -3.52 0.16
N ILE A 116 1.33 -3.14 1.14
CA ILE A 116 -0.05 -3.59 1.32
C ILE A 116 -0.96 -2.36 1.28
N LYS A 117 -2.02 -2.42 0.49
CA LYS A 117 -2.99 -1.34 0.40
C LYS A 117 -4.22 -1.65 1.24
N TYR A 118 -4.44 -0.87 2.28
CA TYR A 118 -5.66 -0.90 3.07
C TYR A 118 -6.53 0.33 2.75
N GLY A 119 -7.51 0.16 1.88
CA GLY A 119 -8.34 1.28 1.43
C GLY A 119 -7.53 2.35 0.71
N SER A 120 -7.41 3.54 1.31
CA SER A 120 -6.61 4.67 0.79
C SER A 120 -5.20 4.76 1.40
N ILE A 121 -4.86 3.92 2.37
CA ILE A 121 -3.58 3.93 3.07
C ILE A 121 -2.69 2.85 2.50
N LEU A 122 -1.45 3.21 2.20
CA LEU A 122 -0.38 2.28 1.81
C LEU A 122 0.45 1.95 3.03
N HIS A 123 0.53 0.67 3.38
CA HIS A 123 1.46 0.17 4.39
C HIS A 123 2.70 -0.38 3.68
N MET A 124 3.85 0.12 4.07
CA MET A 124 5.13 -0.31 3.53
C MET A 124 6.01 -0.83 4.66
N ASP A 125 6.38 -2.10 4.56
CA ASP A 125 7.34 -2.76 5.44
C ASP A 125 8.64 -3.01 4.68
N CYS A 126 9.78 -2.76 5.31
CA CYS A 126 11.08 -3.12 4.74
C CYS A 126 12.15 -3.24 5.82
N HIS A 127 13.23 -3.93 5.46
CA HIS A 127 14.46 -3.99 6.24
C HIS A 127 15.54 -3.14 5.57
N LEU A 128 16.03 -2.14 6.30
CA LEU A 128 17.14 -1.28 5.87
C LEU A 128 18.40 -1.66 6.63
N THR A 129 19.41 -2.17 5.91
CA THR A 129 20.72 -2.43 6.49
C THR A 129 21.55 -1.16 6.46
N VAL A 130 21.99 -0.74 7.65
CA VAL A 130 22.86 0.41 7.89
C VAL A 130 24.18 -0.01 8.54
N PRO A 131 25.23 0.81 8.54
CA PRO A 131 26.44 0.50 9.29
C PRO A 131 26.15 0.23 10.78
N TRP A 132 26.60 -0.90 11.29
CA TRP A 132 26.32 -1.33 12.65
C TRP A 132 26.87 -0.39 13.73
N TYR A 133 27.88 0.42 13.41
CA TYR A 133 28.50 1.37 14.33
C TYR A 133 27.72 2.69 14.44
N LEU A 134 26.66 2.88 13.69
CA LEU A 134 25.78 4.04 13.87
C LEU A 134 25.04 3.92 15.21
N ASN A 135 24.96 5.00 15.94
CA ASN A 135 24.10 5.03 17.10
C ASN A 135 22.61 5.11 16.70
N VAL A 136 21.71 4.90 17.66
CA VAL A 136 20.25 4.86 17.39
C VAL A 136 19.75 6.13 16.71
N HIS A 137 20.24 7.32 17.10
CA HIS A 137 19.81 8.57 16.45
C HIS A 137 20.30 8.68 15.01
N GLU A 138 21.50 8.21 14.73
CA GLU A 138 22.07 8.21 13.39
C GLU A 138 21.33 7.23 12.47
N ALA A 139 21.06 6.02 12.95
CA ALA A 139 20.28 5.03 12.22
C ALA A 139 18.85 5.53 11.97
N HIS A 140 18.23 6.16 12.97
CA HIS A 140 16.87 6.69 12.83
C HIS A 140 16.79 7.81 11.80
N ARG A 141 17.79 8.68 11.70
CA ARG A 141 17.84 9.70 10.64
C ARG A 141 17.89 9.10 9.23
N GLU A 142 18.52 7.95 9.05
CA GLU A 142 18.51 7.24 7.77
C GLU A 142 17.13 6.67 7.44
N ILE A 143 16.40 6.21 8.45
CA ILE A 143 15.00 5.77 8.33
C ILE A 143 14.08 6.94 7.99
N ASP A 144 14.25 8.09 8.66
CA ASP A 144 13.47 9.30 8.41
C ASP A 144 13.66 9.78 6.97
N GLU A 145 14.89 9.70 6.46
CA GLU A 145 15.20 10.10 5.10
C GLU A 145 14.58 9.15 4.07
N LEU A 146 14.62 7.84 4.31
CA LEU A 146 13.90 6.85 3.50
C LEU A 146 12.40 7.14 3.50
N SER A 147 11.83 7.40 4.67
CA SER A 147 10.41 7.73 4.84
C SER A 147 10.03 9.03 4.14
N ARG A 148 10.91 10.04 4.16
CA ARG A 148 10.70 11.30 3.44
C ARG A 148 10.57 11.08 1.94
N ILE A 149 11.51 10.35 1.34
CA ILE A 149 11.51 10.06 -0.10
C ILE A 149 10.23 9.34 -0.52
N VAL A 150 9.81 8.34 0.25
CA VAL A 150 8.58 7.60 -0.04
C VAL A 150 7.34 8.47 0.10
N ARG A 151 7.27 9.32 1.13
CA ARG A 151 6.14 10.24 1.32
C ARG A 151 6.08 11.33 0.25
N GLU A 152 7.20 11.78 -0.27
CA GLU A 152 7.24 12.73 -1.38
C GLU A 152 6.68 12.14 -2.66
N GLU A 153 6.91 10.84 -2.92
CA GLU A 153 6.40 10.15 -4.11
C GLU A 153 4.90 9.80 -4.00
N PHE A 154 4.44 9.37 -2.81
CA PHE A 154 3.09 8.81 -2.63
C PHE A 154 2.16 9.66 -1.77
N GLY A 155 2.64 10.78 -1.25
CA GLY A 155 1.85 11.66 -0.38
C GLY A 155 1.71 11.16 1.06
N GLY A 156 0.85 11.86 1.84
CA GLY A 156 0.71 11.62 3.28
C GLY A 156 -0.03 10.34 3.68
N SER A 157 -0.55 9.57 2.72
CA SER A 157 -1.30 8.33 2.98
C SER A 157 -0.41 7.08 2.99
N VAL A 158 0.86 7.22 3.40
CA VAL A 158 1.80 6.10 3.52
C VAL A 158 2.21 5.94 4.97
N GLU A 159 1.99 4.75 5.51
CA GLU A 159 2.56 4.29 6.77
C GLU A 159 3.76 3.41 6.49
N MET A 160 4.90 3.74 7.12
CA MET A 160 6.14 2.99 6.93
C MET A 160 6.58 2.32 8.22
N PHE A 161 6.91 1.06 8.11
CA PHE A 161 7.55 0.27 9.15
C PHE A 161 8.92 -0.19 8.66
N VAL A 162 9.97 0.45 9.14
CA VAL A 162 11.34 0.14 8.73
C VAL A 162 12.06 -0.57 9.86
N HIS A 163 12.42 -1.82 9.63
CA HIS A 163 13.33 -2.54 10.51
C HIS A 163 14.77 -2.16 10.15
N SER A 164 15.50 -1.57 11.09
CA SER A 164 16.90 -1.25 10.85
C SER A 164 17.80 -2.41 11.26
N ASP A 165 18.58 -2.90 10.30
CA ASP A 165 19.55 -3.97 10.49
C ASP A 165 20.99 -3.42 10.52
N GLY A 166 21.82 -3.91 11.43
CA GLY A 166 23.25 -3.68 11.36
C GLY A 166 23.89 -4.48 10.21
N CYS A 167 24.84 -3.87 9.49
CA CYS A 167 25.60 -4.59 8.48
C CYS A 167 26.45 -5.70 9.10
N LEU A 168 26.64 -6.78 8.36
CA LEU A 168 27.45 -7.94 8.73
C LEU A 168 28.73 -7.97 7.87
N ASP A 169 29.67 -8.83 8.20
CA ASP A 169 30.96 -8.91 7.50
C ASP A 169 30.82 -9.11 5.99
N PHE A 170 29.86 -9.94 5.55
CA PHE A 170 29.59 -10.16 4.14
C PHE A 170 28.99 -8.91 3.45
N SER A 171 28.28 -8.05 4.19
CA SER A 171 27.70 -6.81 3.65
C SER A 171 28.79 -5.83 3.16
N CYS A 172 30.04 -5.99 3.59
CA CYS A 172 31.16 -5.17 3.13
C CYS A 172 31.37 -5.26 1.62
N ARG A 173 31.06 -6.41 1.01
CA ARG A 173 31.22 -6.65 -0.44
C ARG A 173 30.33 -5.74 -1.30
N ILE A 174 29.18 -5.37 -0.79
CA ILE A 174 28.19 -4.52 -1.48
C ILE A 174 28.12 -3.10 -0.93
N CYS A 175 28.85 -2.80 0.15
CA CYS A 175 28.82 -1.51 0.83
C CYS A 175 29.73 -0.49 0.16
N SER A 176 29.16 0.61 -0.33
CA SER A 176 29.89 1.67 -1.05
C SER A 176 30.63 2.67 -0.16
N ILE A 177 30.59 2.57 1.16
CA ILE A 177 31.29 3.47 2.08
C ILE A 177 32.79 3.21 1.99
N THR A 178 33.51 4.09 1.36
CA THR A 178 34.99 3.93 1.14
C THR A 178 35.79 4.08 2.42
N SER A 179 35.39 4.97 3.31
CA SER A 179 36.06 5.29 4.57
C SER A 179 35.47 4.56 5.78
N CYS A 180 34.92 3.36 5.58
CA CYS A 180 34.33 2.59 6.68
C CYS A 180 35.43 2.12 7.64
N PRO A 181 35.39 2.52 8.95
CA PRO A 181 36.40 2.14 9.94
C PRO A 181 36.36 0.66 10.30
N GLU A 182 35.20 0.01 10.08
CA GLU A 182 34.92 -1.36 10.48
C GLU A 182 34.88 -2.35 9.30
N ARG A 183 35.42 -1.95 8.14
CA ARG A 183 35.40 -2.81 6.95
C ARG A 183 36.17 -4.10 7.16
N LYS A 184 35.53 -5.24 6.93
CA LYS A 184 36.15 -6.59 7.05
C LYS A 184 36.47 -7.22 5.68
N ASN A 185 35.69 -6.89 4.65
CA ASN A 185 35.89 -7.43 3.31
C ASN A 185 36.00 -6.29 2.28
N PRO A 186 36.76 -6.48 1.19
CA PRO A 186 36.86 -5.51 0.11
C PRO A 186 35.46 -5.28 -0.53
N PHE A 187 35.28 -4.09 -1.08
CA PHE A 187 34.11 -3.79 -1.90
C PHE A 187 34.23 -4.53 -3.23
N GLU A 188 33.18 -5.19 -3.65
CA GLU A 188 33.15 -5.93 -4.92
C GLU A 188 32.24 -5.20 -5.93
N HIS A 189 30.99 -4.95 -5.58
CA HIS A 189 30.05 -4.29 -6.48
C HIS A 189 28.90 -3.66 -5.69
N LYS A 190 28.27 -2.66 -6.30
CA LYS A 190 27.01 -2.10 -5.78
C LYS A 190 25.84 -2.92 -6.34
N VAL A 191 24.97 -3.41 -5.46
CA VAL A 191 23.74 -4.07 -5.87
C VAL A 191 22.75 -3.01 -6.32
N GLU A 192 22.28 -3.09 -7.55
CA GLU A 192 21.14 -2.32 -8.01
C GLU A 192 19.85 -2.95 -7.48
N TRP A 193 19.02 -2.14 -6.89
CA TRP A 193 17.75 -2.61 -6.33
C TRP A 193 16.72 -2.77 -7.45
N THR A 194 16.12 -3.95 -7.51
CA THR A 194 15.00 -4.28 -8.40
C THR A 194 13.82 -4.77 -7.57
N VAL A 195 12.63 -4.75 -8.11
CA VAL A 195 11.43 -5.24 -7.41
C VAL A 195 11.65 -6.68 -6.93
N GLU A 196 12.27 -7.50 -7.78
CA GLU A 196 12.48 -8.91 -7.48
C GLU A 196 13.43 -9.12 -6.31
N ASN A 197 14.56 -8.39 -6.27
CA ASN A 197 15.58 -8.64 -5.26
C ASN A 197 15.28 -8.00 -3.91
N ILE A 198 14.65 -6.81 -3.87
CA ILE A 198 14.31 -6.16 -2.60
C ILE A 198 13.06 -6.76 -1.93
N SER A 199 12.21 -7.48 -2.67
CA SER A 199 11.07 -8.19 -2.09
C SER A 199 11.46 -9.51 -1.42
N MET A 200 12.70 -9.98 -1.61
CA MET A 200 13.21 -11.18 -0.95
C MET A 200 13.48 -10.93 0.53
N ASP A 201 13.22 -11.95 1.36
CA ASP A 201 13.48 -11.93 2.82
C ASP A 201 14.94 -12.31 3.15
N THR A 202 15.88 -12.02 2.25
CA THR A 202 17.29 -12.35 2.42
C THR A 202 18.16 -11.15 2.12
N LYS A 203 19.18 -10.92 2.98
CA LYS A 203 20.18 -9.86 2.75
C LYS A 203 21.02 -10.18 1.53
N HIS A 204 21.25 -9.17 0.68
CA HIS A 204 22.14 -9.32 -0.46
C HIS A 204 23.58 -9.58 0.00
N GLY A 205 24.29 -10.41 -0.77
CA GLY A 205 25.69 -10.76 -0.47
C GLY A 205 25.88 -11.83 0.60
N SER A 206 24.79 -12.47 1.06
CA SER A 206 24.84 -13.56 2.04
C SER A 206 25.24 -14.92 1.44
N HIS A 207 25.44 -15.01 0.12
CA HIS A 207 25.81 -16.23 -0.60
C HIS A 207 27.24 -16.17 -1.12
#